data_eeb91e847dd8bc8d3fecd7431a358a64
#
_entry.id   eeb91e847dd8bc8d3fecd7431a358a64
#
_cell.length_a   1.000
_cell.length_b   1.000
_cell.length_c   1.000
_cell.angle_alpha   90.00
_cell.angle_beta   90.00
_cell.angle_gamma   90.00
#
_symmetry.space_group_name_H-M   'P 1'
#
loop_
_entity.id
_entity.type
_entity.pdbx_description
1 polymer ?
#
loop_
_entity_poly.entity_id
_entity_poly.type
_entity_poly.pdbx_seq_one_letter_code
_entity_poly.pdbx_strand_id
1 'polypeptide(L)'
;MDTPARDFRRFDEDDDSAFYSFPRRVVHIDDDAIAALTRLYAALVPAGGRVLDLMGSWRSHLPASFGGTAIGLGLNVVEMAENPQLAAAVVHDLNREPGLPFGDATFDAVVCAVSVQYVTRPLDVFREVRRVLRPGGPFIVSFSNRCFPDKAVALWRVTDDEQHVEVVTGYFADSAEPGHAWGAVETFGHTPPLGDPLYAVWARRAPAA
;
A
#
# COMPACT_ATOMS: atom_id res chain seq x y z
N MET A 1 -1.10 -19.29 -9.76
CA MET A 1 -2.16 -20.11 -9.08
C MET A 1 -3.36 -19.20 -8.92
N ASP A 2 -4.53 -19.56 -9.50
CA ASP A 2 -5.73 -18.73 -9.31
C ASP A 2 -6.14 -18.80 -7.83
N THR A 3 -5.92 -17.74 -7.09
CA THR A 3 -6.36 -17.63 -5.69
C THR A 3 -7.89 -17.64 -5.68
N PRO A 4 -8.54 -18.58 -4.99
CA PRO A 4 -10.01 -18.67 -5.02
C PRO A 4 -10.66 -17.39 -4.51
N ALA A 5 -11.76 -16.96 -5.14
CA ALA A 5 -12.51 -15.77 -4.74
C ALA A 5 -12.93 -15.76 -3.24
N ARG A 6 -12.93 -16.92 -2.60
CA ARG A 6 -13.22 -17.08 -1.17
C ARG A 6 -12.14 -16.48 -0.25
N ASP A 7 -10.90 -16.39 -0.72
CA ASP A 7 -9.76 -15.93 0.09
C ASP A 7 -9.79 -14.41 0.32
N PHE A 8 -10.52 -13.68 -0.52
CA PHE A 8 -10.67 -12.23 -0.42
C PHE A 8 -11.96 -11.76 0.28
N ARG A 9 -12.77 -12.69 0.81
CA ARG A 9 -13.95 -12.32 1.62
C ARG A 9 -13.51 -11.82 2.99
N ARG A 10 -14.30 -10.91 3.55
CA ARG A 10 -14.10 -10.31 4.87
C ARG A 10 -15.18 -10.79 5.85
N PHE A 11 -15.00 -10.53 7.13
CA PHE A 11 -16.09 -10.74 8.09
C PHE A 11 -17.15 -9.66 7.94
N ASP A 12 -16.71 -8.41 7.72
CA ASP A 12 -17.59 -7.28 7.44
C ASP A 12 -17.46 -6.91 5.96
N GLU A 13 -18.49 -7.27 5.18
CA GLU A 13 -18.63 -6.96 3.74
C GLU A 13 -19.43 -5.67 3.50
N ASP A 14 -19.84 -4.95 4.55
CA ASP A 14 -20.53 -3.68 4.41
C ASP A 14 -19.63 -2.64 3.75
N ASP A 15 -20.26 -1.60 3.21
CA ASP A 15 -19.60 -0.52 2.48
C ASP A 15 -18.46 0.11 3.33
N ASP A 16 -17.26 0.10 2.78
CA ASP A 16 -16.07 0.62 3.44
C ASP A 16 -16.19 2.12 3.74
N SER A 17 -16.94 2.87 2.94
CA SER A 17 -17.19 4.30 3.19
C SER A 17 -17.93 4.54 4.50
N ALA A 18 -18.81 3.63 4.90
CA ALA A 18 -19.49 3.69 6.19
C ALA A 18 -18.53 3.40 7.35
N PHE A 19 -17.69 2.35 7.22
CA PHE A 19 -16.69 2.00 8.23
C PHE A 19 -15.68 3.12 8.44
N TYR A 20 -15.20 3.75 7.36
CA TYR A 20 -14.20 4.84 7.41
C TYR A 20 -14.82 6.24 7.49
N SER A 21 -16.13 6.39 7.71
CA SER A 21 -16.79 7.70 7.81
C SER A 21 -16.32 8.53 9.02
N PHE A 22 -15.91 7.88 10.11
CA PHE A 22 -15.38 8.56 11.30
C PHE A 22 -13.85 8.55 11.31
N PRO A 23 -13.19 9.71 11.52
CA PRO A 23 -11.74 9.77 11.68
C PRO A 23 -11.27 8.92 12.86
N ARG A 24 -10.38 7.98 12.62
CA ARG A 24 -9.88 7.05 13.65
C ARG A 24 -8.53 7.48 14.21
N ARG A 25 -7.74 8.19 13.41
CA ARG A 25 -6.37 8.64 13.74
C ARG A 25 -5.52 7.55 14.39
N VAL A 26 -5.72 6.31 13.96
CA VAL A 26 -4.98 5.17 14.45
C VAL A 26 -3.61 5.15 13.76
N VAL A 27 -2.57 4.90 14.54
CA VAL A 27 -1.26 4.50 14.03
C VAL A 27 -1.15 3.01 14.30
N HIS A 28 -1.17 2.20 13.25
CA HIS A 28 -1.24 0.74 13.38
C HIS A 28 0.07 0.08 13.82
N ILE A 29 1.16 0.84 13.87
CA ILE A 29 2.51 0.38 14.21
C ILE A 29 3.16 1.37 15.18
N ASP A 30 4.06 0.88 16.01
CA ASP A 30 4.75 1.71 16.98
C ASP A 30 5.84 2.62 16.38
N ASP A 31 6.44 3.47 17.21
CA ASP A 31 7.41 4.47 16.75
C ASP A 31 8.68 3.82 16.16
N ASP A 32 9.09 2.63 16.62
CA ASP A 32 10.27 1.93 16.10
C ASP A 32 9.99 1.37 14.69
N ALA A 33 8.82 0.75 14.50
CA ALA A 33 8.36 0.31 13.20
C ALA A 33 8.16 1.49 12.23
N ILE A 34 7.60 2.62 12.69
CA ILE A 34 7.50 3.86 11.90
C ILE A 34 8.88 4.35 11.48
N ALA A 35 9.86 4.37 12.40
CA ALA A 35 11.21 4.79 12.09
C ALA A 35 11.88 3.86 11.06
N ALA A 36 11.62 2.55 11.14
CA ALA A 36 12.11 1.57 10.16
C ALA A 36 11.48 1.83 8.77
N LEU A 37 10.16 2.05 8.71
CA LEU A 37 9.45 2.38 7.47
C LEU A 37 9.95 3.68 6.84
N THR A 38 10.12 4.72 7.66
CA THR A 38 10.64 6.02 7.21
C THR A 38 12.04 5.89 6.61
N ARG A 39 12.92 5.08 7.21
CA ARG A 39 14.25 4.79 6.65
C ARG A 39 14.16 4.05 5.31
N LEU A 40 13.27 3.07 5.20
CA LEU A 40 13.04 2.34 3.96
C LEU A 40 12.56 3.29 2.85
N TYR A 41 11.59 4.16 3.15
CA TYR A 41 11.11 5.16 2.19
C TYR A 41 12.23 6.16 1.79
N ALA A 42 13.08 6.57 2.74
CA ALA A 42 14.22 7.42 2.43
C ALA A 42 15.22 6.79 1.43
N ALA A 43 15.34 5.45 1.45
CA ALA A 43 16.21 4.71 0.54
C ALA A 43 15.59 4.44 -0.84
N LEU A 44 14.28 4.28 -0.92
CA LEU A 44 13.60 3.78 -2.13
C LEU A 44 12.82 4.85 -2.90
N VAL A 45 12.24 5.84 -2.19
CA VAL A 45 11.42 6.89 -2.78
C VAL A 45 12.29 8.03 -3.28
N PRO A 46 12.15 8.47 -4.54
CA PRO A 46 12.90 9.62 -5.06
C PRO A 46 12.61 10.90 -4.25
N ALA A 47 13.65 11.56 -3.73
CA ALA A 47 13.52 12.67 -2.76
C ALA A 47 12.69 13.87 -3.27
N GLY A 48 12.71 14.16 -4.58
CA GLY A 48 11.93 15.25 -5.21
C GLY A 48 10.76 14.73 -6.05
N GLY A 49 10.40 13.46 -5.91
CA GLY A 49 9.44 12.78 -6.76
C GLY A 49 7.97 13.12 -6.44
N ARG A 50 7.11 12.69 -7.36
CA ARG A 50 5.66 12.67 -7.15
C ARG A 50 5.24 11.30 -6.64
N VAL A 51 4.69 11.24 -5.43
CA VAL A 51 4.35 10.00 -4.72
C VAL A 51 2.84 9.89 -4.59
N LEU A 52 2.31 8.69 -4.81
CA LEU A 52 0.95 8.31 -4.42
C LEU A 52 1.02 7.57 -3.07
N ASP A 53 0.37 8.10 -2.06
CA ASP A 53 0.10 7.42 -0.79
C ASP A 53 -1.24 6.70 -0.92
N LEU A 54 -1.17 5.42 -1.31
CA LEU A 54 -2.31 4.58 -1.63
C LEU A 54 -2.94 4.05 -0.34
N MET A 55 -4.26 4.21 -0.20
CA MET A 55 -5.01 3.96 1.03
C MET A 55 -4.51 4.82 2.19
N GLY A 56 -4.07 6.05 1.85
CA GLY A 56 -3.50 7.01 2.76
C GLY A 56 -4.50 7.52 3.80
N SER A 57 -3.96 7.97 4.93
CA SER A 57 -4.69 8.54 6.05
C SER A 57 -3.95 9.78 6.57
N TRP A 58 -4.00 10.04 7.86
CA TRP A 58 -3.44 11.24 8.50
C TRP A 58 -1.89 11.24 8.65
N ARG A 59 -1.22 10.15 8.23
CA ARG A 59 0.25 10.02 8.20
C ARG A 59 0.69 9.19 6.99
N SER A 60 1.72 9.66 6.28
CA SER A 60 2.32 8.98 5.12
C SER A 60 3.66 8.31 5.43
N HIS A 61 4.25 8.56 6.61
CA HIS A 61 5.56 8.04 7.03
C HIS A 61 6.73 8.38 6.08
N LEU A 62 6.55 9.34 5.17
CA LEU A 62 7.64 9.84 4.33
C LEU A 62 8.70 10.53 5.18
N PRO A 63 10.00 10.48 4.79
CA PRO A 63 11.06 11.13 5.55
C PRO A 63 10.86 12.65 5.59
N ALA A 64 11.25 13.30 6.69
CA ALA A 64 11.17 14.75 6.82
C ALA A 64 11.94 15.50 5.73
N SER A 65 12.96 14.87 5.13
CA SER A 65 13.73 15.38 4.00
C SER A 65 13.04 15.21 2.65
N PHE A 66 11.84 14.60 2.59
CA PHE A 66 11.11 14.44 1.34
C PHE A 66 10.64 15.81 0.84
N GLY A 67 11.28 16.30 -0.22
CA GLY A 67 10.98 17.58 -0.84
C GLY A 67 10.08 17.49 -2.07
N GLY A 68 9.46 16.34 -2.30
CA GLY A 68 8.57 16.07 -3.44
C GLY A 68 7.12 16.43 -3.17
N THR A 69 6.23 15.87 -3.99
CA THR A 69 4.79 16.07 -3.89
C THR A 69 4.11 14.74 -3.59
N ALA A 70 3.48 14.61 -2.43
CA ALA A 70 2.66 13.44 -2.09
C ALA A 70 1.17 13.71 -2.32
N ILE A 71 0.48 12.77 -2.94
CA ILE A 71 -0.98 12.77 -3.13
C ILE A 71 -1.54 11.57 -2.38
N GLY A 72 -2.47 11.81 -1.46
CA GLY A 72 -3.18 10.75 -0.75
C GLY A 72 -4.37 10.26 -1.56
N LEU A 73 -4.59 8.95 -1.56
CA LEU A 73 -5.83 8.33 -2.03
C LEU A 73 -6.34 7.43 -0.92
N GLY A 74 -7.54 7.70 -0.42
CA GLY A 74 -8.11 6.99 0.72
C GLY A 74 -9.61 7.26 0.87
N LEU A 75 -10.21 6.78 1.95
CA LEU A 75 -11.65 6.89 2.17
C LEU A 75 -12.06 8.03 3.10
N ASN A 76 -11.15 8.50 3.98
CA ASN A 76 -11.48 9.55 4.93
C ASN A 76 -10.78 10.86 4.56
N VAL A 77 -11.54 11.80 3.99
CA VAL A 77 -11.02 13.10 3.58
C VAL A 77 -10.53 13.94 4.76
N VAL A 78 -11.15 13.78 5.95
CA VAL A 78 -10.75 14.55 7.15
C VAL A 78 -9.38 14.10 7.64
N GLU A 79 -9.14 12.79 7.70
CA GLU A 79 -7.82 12.25 8.05
C GLU A 79 -6.74 12.70 7.07
N MET A 80 -7.01 12.57 5.76
CA MET A 80 -6.06 13.00 4.74
C MET A 80 -5.79 14.52 4.77
N ALA A 81 -6.80 15.34 5.10
CA ALA A 81 -6.62 16.78 5.23
C ALA A 81 -5.76 17.18 6.46
N GLU A 82 -5.69 16.32 7.47
CA GLU A 82 -4.82 16.52 8.64
C GLU A 82 -3.38 16.03 8.40
N ASN A 83 -3.11 15.35 7.28
CA ASN A 83 -1.79 14.84 6.97
C ASN A 83 -0.89 15.96 6.40
N PRO A 84 0.12 16.43 7.15
CA PRO A 84 0.95 17.54 6.72
C PRO A 84 1.89 17.22 5.56
N GLN A 85 2.01 15.93 5.20
CA GLN A 85 2.86 15.48 4.11
C GLN A 85 2.13 15.42 2.76
N LEU A 86 0.79 15.50 2.75
CA LEU A 86 0.00 15.47 1.53
C LEU A 86 -0.20 16.87 0.96
N ALA A 87 0.09 17.03 -0.33
CA ALA A 87 -0.22 18.24 -1.08
C ALA A 87 -1.67 18.24 -1.60
N ALA A 88 -2.26 17.07 -1.78
CA ALA A 88 -3.64 16.87 -2.21
C ALA A 88 -4.15 15.50 -1.75
N ALA A 89 -5.47 15.35 -1.71
CA ALA A 89 -6.14 14.10 -1.37
C ALA A 89 -7.27 13.80 -2.36
N VAL A 90 -7.45 12.52 -2.66
CA VAL A 90 -8.51 11.97 -3.50
C VAL A 90 -9.29 10.94 -2.70
N VAL A 91 -10.61 11.13 -2.57
CA VAL A 91 -11.48 10.12 -1.96
C VAL A 91 -11.81 9.07 -3.01
N HIS A 92 -11.41 7.83 -2.75
CA HIS A 92 -11.59 6.74 -3.71
C HIS A 92 -11.59 5.39 -3.00
N ASP A 93 -12.54 4.53 -3.35
CA ASP A 93 -12.69 3.19 -2.80
C ASP A 93 -12.15 2.15 -3.80
N LEU A 94 -10.97 1.60 -3.50
CA LEU A 94 -10.32 0.59 -4.34
C LEU A 94 -11.08 -0.74 -4.41
N ASN A 95 -11.91 -1.06 -3.43
CA ASN A 95 -12.69 -2.29 -3.42
C ASN A 95 -13.93 -2.19 -4.33
N ARG A 96 -14.47 -0.99 -4.51
CA ARG A 96 -15.56 -0.72 -5.46
C ARG A 96 -15.02 -0.48 -6.88
N GLU A 97 -14.01 0.36 -6.98
CA GLU A 97 -13.40 0.77 -8.24
C GLU A 97 -11.87 0.66 -8.12
N PRO A 98 -11.27 -0.45 -8.55
CA PRO A 98 -9.80 -0.61 -8.48
C PRO A 98 -9.05 0.28 -9.48
N GLY A 99 -9.74 0.82 -10.49
CA GLY A 99 -9.19 1.77 -11.45
C GLY A 99 -8.77 3.08 -10.77
N LEU A 100 -7.49 3.43 -10.84
CA LEU A 100 -6.97 4.65 -10.21
C LEU A 100 -7.31 5.89 -11.06
N PRO A 101 -7.82 6.99 -10.45
CA PRO A 101 -8.25 8.21 -11.17
C PRO A 101 -7.06 9.08 -11.59
N PHE A 102 -5.99 8.46 -12.08
CA PHE A 102 -4.77 9.14 -12.52
C PHE A 102 -4.35 8.63 -13.92
N GLY A 103 -3.69 9.48 -14.67
CA GLY A 103 -3.11 9.10 -15.95
C GLY A 103 -1.92 8.15 -15.83
N ASP A 104 -1.55 7.51 -16.94
CA ASP A 104 -0.39 6.63 -17.02
C ASP A 104 0.90 7.37 -16.66
N ALA A 105 1.83 6.66 -16.04
CA ALA A 105 3.17 7.16 -15.71
C ALA A 105 3.16 8.54 -14.97
N THR A 106 2.21 8.73 -14.06
CA THR A 106 2.02 9.96 -13.30
C THR A 106 2.96 10.06 -12.10
N PHE A 107 3.28 8.93 -11.46
CA PHE A 107 3.99 8.89 -10.17
C PHE A 107 5.40 8.32 -10.30
N ASP A 108 6.33 8.88 -9.54
CA ASP A 108 7.69 8.38 -9.41
C ASP A 108 7.80 7.23 -8.40
N ALA A 109 6.88 7.16 -7.44
CA ALA A 109 6.71 6.05 -6.50
C ALA A 109 5.26 5.94 -6.03
N VAL A 110 4.86 4.73 -5.62
CA VAL A 110 3.60 4.47 -4.90
C VAL A 110 3.95 3.77 -3.59
N VAL A 111 3.35 4.21 -2.50
CA VAL A 111 3.48 3.58 -1.18
C VAL A 111 2.10 3.15 -0.68
N CYS A 112 2.03 2.00 -0.01
CA CYS A 112 0.84 1.51 0.67
C CYS A 112 1.27 1.03 2.06
N ALA A 113 0.94 1.80 3.10
CA ALA A 113 1.35 1.52 4.46
C ALA A 113 0.22 0.85 5.25
N VAL A 114 0.48 -0.35 5.77
CA VAL A 114 -0.37 -1.10 6.71
C VAL A 114 -1.84 -1.20 6.27
N SER A 115 -2.09 -1.36 4.95
CA SER A 115 -3.44 -1.31 4.40
C SER A 115 -3.74 -2.40 3.36
N VAL A 116 -2.73 -3.09 2.81
CA VAL A 116 -2.89 -4.09 1.75
C VAL A 116 -3.82 -5.24 2.14
N GLN A 117 -3.90 -5.58 3.42
CA GLN A 117 -4.75 -6.62 3.99
C GLN A 117 -6.26 -6.39 3.82
N TYR A 118 -6.66 -5.17 3.43
CA TYR A 118 -8.06 -4.80 3.23
C TYR A 118 -8.49 -4.81 1.76
N VAL A 119 -7.56 -5.04 0.84
CA VAL A 119 -7.81 -5.03 -0.60
C VAL A 119 -8.44 -6.34 -1.04
N THR A 120 -9.66 -6.27 -1.59
CA THR A 120 -10.42 -7.45 -2.04
C THR A 120 -10.12 -7.85 -3.50
N ARG A 121 -9.50 -6.94 -4.28
CA ARG A 121 -9.12 -7.15 -5.68
C ARG A 121 -7.64 -6.77 -5.91
N PRO A 122 -6.68 -7.44 -5.22
CA PRO A 122 -5.29 -6.99 -5.21
C PRO A 122 -4.63 -7.01 -6.60
N LEU A 123 -4.93 -7.98 -7.44
CA LEU A 123 -4.30 -8.07 -8.76
C LEU A 123 -4.72 -6.89 -9.65
N ASP A 124 -5.99 -6.46 -9.59
CA ASP A 124 -6.46 -5.30 -10.34
C ASP A 124 -5.80 -4.01 -9.83
N VAL A 125 -5.71 -3.84 -8.50
CA VAL A 125 -5.04 -2.69 -7.89
C VAL A 125 -3.54 -2.66 -8.24
N PHE A 126 -2.84 -3.80 -8.22
CA PHE A 126 -1.42 -3.86 -8.58
C PHE A 126 -1.18 -3.55 -10.07
N ARG A 127 -2.08 -3.96 -10.97
CA ARG A 127 -2.03 -3.57 -12.39
C ARG A 127 -2.18 -2.07 -12.56
N GLU A 128 -3.15 -1.47 -11.86
CA GLU A 128 -3.40 -0.04 -11.90
C GLU A 128 -2.24 0.77 -11.30
N VAL A 129 -1.68 0.33 -10.17
CA VAL A 129 -0.47 0.93 -9.61
C VAL A 129 0.67 0.89 -10.63
N ARG A 130 0.89 -0.25 -11.29
CA ARG A 130 1.89 -0.35 -12.36
C ARG A 130 1.61 0.63 -13.49
N ARG A 131 0.36 0.79 -13.92
CA ARG A 131 -0.03 1.74 -14.98
C ARG A 131 0.33 3.18 -14.63
N VAL A 132 0.01 3.62 -13.40
CA VAL A 132 0.23 5.00 -12.99
C VAL A 132 1.67 5.31 -12.58
N LEU A 133 2.50 4.30 -12.29
CA LEU A 133 3.92 4.45 -12.03
C LEU A 133 4.69 4.77 -13.30
N ARG A 134 5.72 5.61 -13.20
CA ARG A 134 6.75 5.75 -14.25
C ARG A 134 7.61 4.50 -14.32
N PRO A 135 8.18 4.16 -15.50
CA PRO A 135 9.18 3.10 -15.59
C PRO A 135 10.31 3.31 -14.56
N GLY A 136 10.69 2.26 -13.85
CA GLY A 136 11.67 2.30 -12.75
C GLY A 136 11.12 2.78 -11.41
N GLY A 137 9.91 3.33 -11.36
CA GLY A 137 9.25 3.72 -10.11
C GLY A 137 8.91 2.52 -9.23
N PRO A 138 9.19 2.56 -7.90
CA PRO A 138 8.84 1.50 -6.98
C PRO A 138 7.38 1.56 -6.55
N PHE A 139 6.76 0.40 -6.38
CA PHE A 139 5.58 0.21 -5.54
C PHE A 139 6.03 -0.47 -4.25
N ILE A 140 5.84 0.20 -3.11
CA ILE A 140 6.29 -0.28 -1.80
C ILE A 140 5.06 -0.57 -0.95
N VAL A 141 4.86 -1.84 -0.61
CA VAL A 141 3.77 -2.32 0.23
C VAL A 141 4.35 -2.71 1.57
N SER A 142 3.93 -2.05 2.64
CA SER A 142 4.36 -2.38 4.00
C SER A 142 3.19 -2.81 4.87
N PHE A 143 3.46 -3.70 5.81
CA PHE A 143 2.46 -4.26 6.71
C PHE A 143 3.09 -4.74 8.01
N SER A 144 2.24 -5.03 8.98
CA SER A 144 2.56 -5.55 10.30
C SER A 144 1.55 -6.64 10.67
N ASN A 145 1.70 -7.22 11.84
CA ASN A 145 0.70 -8.14 12.42
C ASN A 145 -0.53 -7.41 13.00
N ARG A 146 -0.63 -6.09 12.82
CA ARG A 146 -1.75 -5.26 13.27
C ARG A 146 -2.73 -5.02 12.12
N CYS A 147 -4.01 -5.28 12.37
CA CYS A 147 -5.07 -4.96 11.41
C CYS A 147 -6.42 -4.79 12.12
N PHE A 148 -7.43 -4.32 11.40
CA PHE A 148 -8.84 -4.45 11.75
C PHE A 148 -9.34 -5.84 11.28
N PRO A 149 -9.55 -6.82 12.17
CA PRO A 149 -9.84 -8.19 11.74
C PRO A 149 -11.13 -8.32 10.90
N ASP A 150 -12.11 -7.47 11.18
CA ASP A 150 -13.41 -7.50 10.47
C ASP A 150 -13.26 -7.09 9.00
N LYS A 151 -12.34 -6.18 8.70
CA LYS A 151 -12.09 -5.67 7.34
C LYS A 151 -10.94 -6.39 6.62
N ALA A 152 -10.11 -7.15 7.33
CA ALA A 152 -9.04 -7.93 6.70
C ALA A 152 -9.62 -9.10 5.89
N VAL A 153 -9.06 -9.35 4.71
CA VAL A 153 -9.46 -10.48 3.85
C VAL A 153 -9.15 -11.82 4.52
N ALA A 154 -9.92 -12.86 4.18
CA ALA A 154 -9.81 -14.18 4.80
C ALA A 154 -8.39 -14.76 4.67
N LEU A 155 -7.77 -14.60 3.52
CA LEU A 155 -6.39 -15.04 3.28
C LEU A 155 -5.44 -14.46 4.33
N TRP A 156 -5.54 -13.16 4.63
CA TRP A 156 -4.69 -12.50 5.62
C TRP A 156 -4.91 -13.02 7.04
N ARG A 157 -6.17 -13.31 7.41
CA ARG A 157 -6.51 -13.76 8.76
C ARG A 157 -6.07 -15.21 9.08
N VAL A 158 -5.82 -16.02 8.06
CA VAL A 158 -5.45 -17.44 8.23
C VAL A 158 -3.96 -17.70 7.97
N THR A 159 -3.21 -16.67 7.61
CA THR A 159 -1.78 -16.72 7.33
C THR A 159 -0.99 -15.99 8.41
N ASP A 160 0.26 -16.36 8.58
CA ASP A 160 1.21 -15.73 9.49
C ASP A 160 2.07 -14.65 8.77
N ASP A 161 2.95 -14.00 9.52
CA ASP A 161 3.75 -12.89 9.01
C ASP A 161 4.67 -13.26 7.84
N GLU A 162 5.26 -14.47 7.84
CA GLU A 162 6.11 -14.94 6.74
C GLU A 162 5.27 -15.22 5.50
N GLN A 163 4.12 -15.84 5.69
CA GLN A 163 3.15 -16.09 4.61
C GLN A 163 2.56 -14.79 4.06
N HIS A 164 2.40 -13.73 4.86
CA HIS A 164 1.99 -12.41 4.35
C HIS A 164 3.00 -11.86 3.34
N VAL A 165 4.31 -12.05 3.59
CA VAL A 165 5.36 -11.67 2.62
C VAL A 165 5.21 -12.45 1.32
N GLU A 166 4.95 -13.76 1.40
CA GLU A 166 4.71 -14.62 0.22
C GLU A 166 3.45 -14.18 -0.54
N VAL A 167 2.34 -13.90 0.17
CA VAL A 167 1.08 -13.41 -0.42
C VAL A 167 1.30 -12.12 -1.21
N VAL A 168 1.96 -11.12 -0.62
CA VAL A 168 2.20 -9.84 -1.31
C VAL A 168 3.20 -10.00 -2.46
N THR A 169 4.21 -10.87 -2.31
CA THR A 169 5.11 -11.25 -3.40
C THR A 169 4.34 -11.88 -4.56
N GLY A 170 3.37 -12.76 -4.26
CA GLY A 170 2.46 -13.34 -5.24
C GLY A 170 1.63 -12.29 -5.99
N TYR A 171 1.17 -11.23 -5.33
CA TYR A 171 0.43 -10.15 -6.00
C TYR A 171 1.26 -9.45 -7.07
N PHE A 172 2.56 -9.22 -6.83
CA PHE A 172 3.45 -8.70 -7.86
C PHE A 172 3.59 -9.68 -9.03
N ALA A 173 3.83 -10.96 -8.75
CA ALA A 173 4.02 -11.98 -9.79
C ALA A 173 2.76 -12.17 -10.64
N ASP A 174 1.59 -12.33 -10.00
CA ASP A 174 0.33 -12.67 -10.65
C ASP A 174 -0.35 -11.47 -11.33
N SER A 175 0.04 -10.23 -10.97
CA SER A 175 -0.41 -9.01 -11.66
C SER A 175 0.41 -8.67 -12.89
N ALA A 176 1.52 -9.37 -13.16
CA ALA A 176 2.32 -9.17 -14.35
C ALA A 176 1.58 -9.68 -15.60
N GLU A 177 1.76 -8.99 -16.73
CA GLU A 177 1.16 -9.31 -18.01
C GLU A 177 2.22 -9.20 -19.13
N PRO A 178 2.05 -9.89 -20.29
CA PRO A 178 2.99 -9.76 -21.41
C PRO A 178 3.23 -8.29 -21.79
N GLY A 179 4.50 -7.86 -21.81
CA GLY A 179 4.88 -6.47 -22.07
C GLY A 179 4.65 -5.50 -20.91
N HIS A 180 4.08 -5.98 -19.80
CA HIS A 180 3.79 -5.18 -18.60
C HIS A 180 4.22 -5.93 -17.35
N ALA A 181 5.49 -5.87 -17.02
CA ALA A 181 6.10 -6.62 -15.91
C ALA A 181 6.50 -5.72 -14.74
N TRP A 182 6.69 -6.34 -13.61
CA TRP A 182 7.46 -5.82 -12.50
C TRP A 182 8.92 -6.27 -12.63
N GLY A 183 9.85 -5.51 -12.08
CA GLY A 183 11.23 -5.94 -11.89
C GLY A 183 11.36 -7.01 -10.79
N ALA A 184 12.57 -7.26 -10.34
CA ALA A 184 12.78 -8.16 -9.21
C ALA A 184 11.99 -7.69 -7.98
N VAL A 185 11.32 -8.65 -7.32
CA VAL A 185 10.64 -8.38 -6.06
C VAL A 185 11.65 -8.47 -4.93
N GLU A 186 11.69 -7.47 -4.10
CA GLU A 186 12.56 -7.36 -2.94
C GLU A 186 11.75 -7.30 -1.67
N THR A 187 12.31 -7.74 -0.55
CA THR A 187 11.64 -7.80 0.75
C THR A 187 12.49 -7.18 1.85
N PHE A 188 11.84 -6.71 2.89
CA PHE A 188 12.46 -6.19 4.10
C PHE A 188 11.68 -6.67 5.31
N GLY A 189 12.38 -7.00 6.40
CA GLY A 189 11.81 -7.34 7.69
C GLY A 189 12.52 -6.59 8.82
N HIS A 190 11.74 -6.03 9.72
CA HIS A 190 12.18 -5.48 11.00
C HIS A 190 11.34 -6.13 12.10
N THR A 191 11.95 -7.03 12.86
CA THR A 191 11.29 -7.87 13.88
C THR A 191 11.98 -7.68 15.23
N PRO A 192 11.70 -6.58 15.92
CA PRO A 192 12.32 -6.32 17.23
C PRO A 192 11.83 -7.34 18.27
N PRO A 193 12.61 -7.64 19.30
CA PRO A 193 12.19 -8.57 20.34
C PRO A 193 11.01 -8.04 21.18
N LEU A 194 10.79 -6.74 21.20
CA LEU A 194 9.65 -6.05 21.79
C LEU A 194 9.18 -4.96 20.83
N GLY A 195 7.87 -4.87 20.63
CA GLY A 195 7.27 -3.89 19.73
C GLY A 195 6.59 -4.53 18.52
N ASP A 196 6.16 -3.70 17.59
CA ASP A 196 5.45 -4.16 16.42
C ASP A 196 6.45 -4.56 15.31
N PRO A 197 6.30 -5.74 14.68
CA PRO A 197 7.09 -6.07 13.51
C PRO A 197 6.67 -5.21 12.31
N LEU A 198 7.61 -4.97 11.40
CA LEU A 198 7.34 -4.34 10.12
C LEU A 198 7.93 -5.19 9.00
N TYR A 199 7.10 -5.48 8.02
CA TYR A 199 7.50 -6.14 6.79
C TYR A 199 7.21 -5.21 5.61
N ALA A 200 8.01 -5.31 4.56
CA ALA A 200 7.72 -4.65 3.31
C ALA A 200 8.12 -5.52 2.12
N VAL A 201 7.34 -5.41 1.06
CA VAL A 201 7.60 -6.03 -0.23
C VAL A 201 7.49 -4.95 -1.29
N TRP A 202 8.45 -4.87 -2.21
CA TRP A 202 8.39 -3.90 -3.30
C TRP A 202 8.97 -4.44 -4.59
N ALA A 203 8.49 -3.88 -5.68
CA ALA A 203 9.10 -4.05 -6.98
C ALA A 203 9.05 -2.73 -7.75
N ARG A 204 9.91 -2.60 -8.77
CA ARG A 204 9.91 -1.44 -9.67
C ARG A 204 9.14 -1.78 -10.93
N ARG A 205 8.37 -0.83 -11.47
CA ARG A 205 7.81 -0.98 -12.80
C ARG A 205 8.94 -1.22 -13.81
N ALA A 206 8.91 -2.36 -14.52
CA ALA A 206 9.87 -2.61 -15.59
C ALA A 206 9.72 -1.58 -16.71
N PRO A 207 10.82 -1.23 -17.43
CA PRO A 207 10.70 -0.49 -18.68
C PRO A 207 9.76 -1.21 -19.66
N ALA A 208 9.09 -0.45 -20.52
CA ALA A 208 8.39 -1.07 -21.66
C ALA A 208 9.41 -1.77 -22.55
N ALA A 209 9.09 -3.00 -22.97
CA ALA A 209 9.92 -3.76 -23.89
C ALA A 209 9.91 -3.14 -25.28
#